data_826efec84a34866baeb3334d1b15e179
#
_entry.id   826efec84a34866baeb3334d1b15e179
#
_cell.length_a   1.000
_cell.length_b   1.000
_cell.length_c   1.000
_cell.angle_alpha   90.00
_cell.angle_beta   90.00
_cell.angle_gamma   90.00
#
_symmetry.space_group_name_H-M   'P 1'
#
loop_
_entity.id
_entity.type
_entity.pdbx_description
1 polymer ?
#
loop_
_entity_poly.entity_id
_entity_poly.type
_entity_poly.pdbx_seq_one_letter_code
_entity_poly.pdbx_strand_id
1 'polypeptide(L)'
;MIWSIIKNVQYFLKKARDDHINAFAAQTAFFIILSFIPFMMVFSSMLRYTPITEAMLLEGITRTMPDYIAPLILTVVDEVYGNSMGLISVTAVAAIWSAAKGIQYLSDGLNSVNGVDETRNWLVLRIRAIFYTFIFLILILVMLLILVFGSSVKRMVVQYVPVTEEIANKLYPFRFLIIIFTLIAMFAMVYKALPNNLSLIHI
;
A
#
# COMPACT_ATOMS: atom_id res chain seq x y z
N MET A 1 4.31 27.61 29.64
CA MET A 1 4.70 26.67 28.60
C MET A 1 3.96 25.32 28.70
N ILE A 2 4.00 24.60 29.81
CA ILE A 2 3.32 23.28 29.99
C ILE A 2 1.80 23.38 29.81
N TRP A 3 1.16 24.42 30.39
CA TRP A 3 -0.29 24.62 30.29
C TRP A 3 -0.78 24.88 28.87
N SER A 4 0.01 25.57 28.06
CA SER A 4 -0.27 25.80 26.62
C SER A 4 -0.19 24.48 25.82
N ILE A 5 0.77 23.62 26.14
CA ILE A 5 0.91 22.30 25.51
C ILE A 5 -0.30 21.43 25.84
N ILE A 6 -0.70 21.38 27.11
CA ILE A 6 -1.88 20.60 27.55
C ILE A 6 -3.14 21.06 26.82
N LYS A 7 -3.36 22.38 26.74
CA LYS A 7 -4.52 22.95 26.03
C LYS A 7 -4.53 22.60 24.53
N ASN A 8 -3.37 22.65 23.89
CA ASN A 8 -3.24 22.28 22.48
C ASN A 8 -3.49 20.77 22.24
N VAL A 9 -3.00 19.92 23.14
CA VAL A 9 -3.28 18.47 23.08
C VAL A 9 -4.76 18.19 23.28
N GLN A 10 -5.41 18.82 24.27
CA GLN A 10 -6.86 18.67 24.50
C GLN A 10 -7.68 19.13 23.28
N TYR A 11 -7.31 20.27 22.69
CA TYR A 11 -7.96 20.77 21.47
C TYR A 11 -7.80 19.77 20.32
N PHE A 12 -6.59 19.25 20.10
CA PHE A 12 -6.32 18.23 19.08
C PHE A 12 -7.15 16.97 19.29
N LEU A 13 -7.17 16.44 20.51
CA LEU A 13 -7.93 15.23 20.84
C LEU A 13 -9.45 15.44 20.67
N LYS A 14 -9.94 16.63 21.05
CA LYS A 14 -11.34 16.98 20.84
C LYS A 14 -11.66 17.04 19.34
N LYS A 15 -10.87 17.75 18.56
CA LYS A 15 -11.06 17.85 17.11
C LYS A 15 -10.99 16.48 16.45
N ALA A 16 -10.02 15.64 16.81
CA ALA A 16 -9.91 14.28 16.29
C ALA A 16 -11.16 13.42 16.56
N ARG A 17 -11.82 13.65 17.69
CA ARG A 17 -13.08 12.99 18.04
C ARG A 17 -14.25 13.55 17.24
N ASP A 18 -14.35 14.88 17.14
CA ASP A 18 -15.43 15.55 16.42
C ASP A 18 -15.39 15.21 14.92
N ASP A 19 -14.20 15.08 14.35
CA ASP A 19 -13.95 14.69 12.95
C ASP A 19 -14.03 13.16 12.73
N HIS A 20 -14.36 12.36 13.75
CA HIS A 20 -14.48 10.90 13.70
C HIS A 20 -13.24 10.16 13.16
N ILE A 21 -12.04 10.70 13.35
CA ILE A 21 -10.78 10.17 12.78
C ILE A 21 -10.58 8.69 13.13
N ASN A 22 -10.85 8.29 14.38
CA ASN A 22 -10.69 6.90 14.83
C ASN A 22 -11.61 5.93 14.06
N ALA A 23 -12.83 6.35 13.73
CA ALA A 23 -13.77 5.51 12.98
C ALA A 23 -13.28 5.30 11.53
N PHE A 24 -12.86 6.37 10.85
CA PHE A 24 -12.32 6.26 9.50
C PHE A 24 -10.99 5.50 9.45
N ALA A 25 -10.11 5.70 10.44
CA ALA A 25 -8.86 4.95 10.54
C ALA A 25 -9.12 3.46 10.75
N ALA A 26 -10.05 3.09 11.63
CA ALA A 26 -10.42 1.70 11.87
C ALA A 26 -11.04 1.04 10.62
N GLN A 27 -11.92 1.74 9.92
CA GLN A 27 -12.51 1.26 8.66
C GLN A 27 -11.45 1.07 7.59
N THR A 28 -10.56 2.03 7.42
CA THR A 28 -9.43 1.96 6.48
C THR A 28 -8.55 0.75 6.80
N ALA A 29 -8.12 0.60 8.05
CA ALA A 29 -7.30 -0.52 8.51
C ALA A 29 -8.00 -1.87 8.29
N PHE A 30 -9.29 -1.98 8.61
CA PHE A 30 -10.07 -3.19 8.39
C PHE A 30 -10.05 -3.62 6.92
N PHE A 31 -10.31 -2.72 5.98
CA PHE A 31 -10.32 -3.06 4.57
C PHE A 31 -8.93 -3.33 3.99
N ILE A 32 -7.88 -2.69 4.50
CA ILE A 32 -6.49 -3.02 4.15
C ILE A 32 -6.17 -4.46 4.59
N ILE A 33 -6.49 -4.82 5.83
CA ILE A 33 -6.27 -6.17 6.34
C ILE A 33 -7.12 -7.19 5.57
N LEU A 34 -8.39 -6.89 5.30
CA LEU A 34 -9.28 -7.76 4.54
C LEU A 34 -8.77 -8.01 3.11
N SER A 35 -8.16 -7.01 2.48
CA SER A 35 -7.59 -7.15 1.14
C SER A 35 -6.27 -7.92 1.10
N PHE A 36 -5.62 -8.09 2.25
CA PHE A 36 -4.29 -8.69 2.32
C PHE A 36 -4.28 -10.16 1.87
N ILE A 37 -5.25 -10.96 2.33
CA ILE A 37 -5.32 -12.40 1.96
C ILE A 37 -5.55 -12.56 0.45
N PRO A 38 -6.60 -11.95 -0.16
CA PRO A 38 -6.78 -12.03 -1.62
C PRO A 38 -5.59 -11.46 -2.40
N PHE A 39 -4.95 -10.40 -1.88
CA PHE A 39 -3.74 -9.83 -2.49
C PHE A 39 -2.60 -10.86 -2.51
N MET A 40 -2.35 -11.53 -1.38
CA MET A 40 -1.32 -12.58 -1.30
C MET A 40 -1.60 -13.74 -2.25
N MET A 41 -2.86 -14.13 -2.45
CA MET A 41 -3.24 -15.15 -3.43
C MET A 41 -2.89 -14.72 -4.87
N VAL A 42 -3.22 -13.47 -5.24
CA VAL A 42 -2.87 -12.92 -6.55
C VAL A 42 -1.35 -12.81 -6.72
N PHE A 43 -0.66 -12.28 -5.71
CA PHE A 43 0.79 -12.15 -5.73
C PHE A 43 1.49 -13.51 -5.89
N SER A 44 1.10 -14.49 -5.10
CA SER A 44 1.64 -15.85 -5.20
C SER A 44 1.33 -16.49 -6.57
N SER A 45 0.15 -16.22 -7.15
CA SER A 45 -0.18 -16.72 -8.48
C SER A 45 0.74 -16.17 -9.58
N MET A 46 1.27 -14.97 -9.41
CA MET A 46 2.25 -14.39 -10.34
C MET A 46 3.59 -15.14 -10.29
N LEU A 47 3.92 -15.79 -9.18
CA LEU A 47 5.14 -16.59 -9.05
C LEU A 47 5.16 -17.80 -10.01
N ARG A 48 4.00 -18.30 -10.43
CA ARG A 48 3.88 -19.36 -11.46
C ARG A 48 4.52 -18.97 -12.81
N TYR A 49 4.63 -17.69 -13.08
CA TYR A 49 5.24 -17.16 -14.32
C TYR A 49 6.74 -16.88 -14.15
N THR A 50 7.30 -17.18 -12.98
CA THR A 50 8.73 -17.07 -12.69
C THR A 50 9.37 -18.45 -12.67
N PRO A 51 10.72 -18.58 -12.79
CA PRO A 51 11.41 -19.85 -12.65
C PRO A 51 11.44 -20.38 -11.20
N ILE A 52 10.74 -19.73 -10.29
CA ILE A 52 10.67 -20.12 -8.88
C ILE A 52 9.68 -21.28 -8.75
N THR A 53 10.18 -22.44 -8.34
CA THR A 53 9.33 -23.60 -8.10
C THR A 53 8.66 -23.54 -6.73
N GLU A 54 7.53 -24.23 -6.58
CA GLU A 54 6.84 -24.37 -5.29
C GLU A 54 7.80 -24.86 -4.19
N ALA A 55 8.63 -25.85 -4.49
CA ALA A 55 9.62 -26.39 -3.56
C ALA A 55 10.63 -25.33 -3.08
N MET A 56 11.10 -24.45 -3.96
CA MET A 56 12.00 -23.35 -3.59
C MET A 56 11.31 -22.32 -2.67
N LEU A 57 10.01 -22.06 -2.90
CA LEU A 57 9.23 -21.17 -2.03
C LEU A 57 9.02 -21.80 -0.65
N LEU A 58 8.62 -23.05 -0.59
CA LEU A 58 8.41 -23.77 0.67
C LEU A 58 9.70 -23.80 1.49
N GLU A 59 10.83 -24.11 0.86
CA GLU A 59 12.14 -24.10 1.53
C GLU A 59 12.55 -22.70 1.98
N GLY A 60 12.35 -21.68 1.16
CA GLY A 60 12.66 -20.29 1.51
C GLY A 60 11.82 -19.76 2.67
N ILE A 61 10.53 -20.06 2.69
CA ILE A 61 9.60 -19.66 3.75
C ILE A 61 9.98 -20.34 5.07
N THR A 62 10.18 -21.65 5.07
CA THR A 62 10.53 -22.41 6.28
C THR A 62 11.88 -22.03 6.87
N ARG A 63 12.84 -21.58 6.04
CA ARG A 63 14.16 -21.11 6.51
C ARG A 63 14.15 -19.67 7.04
N THR A 64 13.26 -18.82 6.52
CA THR A 64 13.35 -17.37 6.74
C THR A 64 12.26 -16.84 7.69
N MET A 65 11.10 -17.51 7.71
CA MET A 65 9.95 -17.07 8.49
C MET A 65 9.91 -17.72 9.87
N PRO A 66 9.47 -16.95 10.89
CA PRO A 66 9.21 -17.51 12.22
C PRO A 66 8.14 -18.62 12.17
N ASP A 67 8.26 -19.61 13.05
CA ASP A 67 7.40 -20.79 13.10
C ASP A 67 5.91 -20.50 13.24
N TYR A 68 5.54 -19.36 13.83
CA TYR A 68 4.15 -18.95 14.00
C TYR A 68 3.55 -18.26 12.78
N ILE A 69 4.35 -17.78 11.82
CA ILE A 69 3.89 -17.14 10.56
C ILE A 69 3.98 -18.10 9.39
N ALA A 70 5.02 -18.95 9.34
CA ALA A 70 5.28 -19.85 8.23
C ALA A 70 4.05 -20.68 7.82
N PRO A 71 3.28 -21.31 8.73
CA PRO A 71 2.11 -22.11 8.36
C PRO A 71 1.02 -21.31 7.63
N LEU A 72 0.81 -20.04 7.99
CA LEU A 72 -0.19 -19.18 7.34
C LEU A 72 0.22 -18.89 5.89
N ILE A 73 1.49 -18.60 5.66
CA ILE A 73 2.01 -18.31 4.32
C ILE A 73 2.05 -19.59 3.47
N LEU A 74 2.44 -20.72 4.05
CA LEU A 74 2.44 -22.01 3.38
C LEU A 74 1.04 -22.40 2.91
N THR A 75 0.01 -22.20 3.74
CA THR A 75 -1.38 -22.45 3.35
C THR A 75 -1.79 -21.59 2.14
N VAL A 76 -1.37 -20.33 2.09
CA VAL A 76 -1.66 -19.45 0.94
C VAL A 76 -0.93 -19.92 -0.31
N VAL A 77 0.32 -20.36 -0.19
CA VAL A 77 1.11 -20.89 -1.33
C VAL A 77 0.47 -22.17 -1.87
N ASP A 78 0.15 -23.13 -1.01
CA ASP A 78 -0.51 -24.40 -1.37
C ASP A 78 -1.86 -24.13 -2.06
N GLU A 79 -2.68 -23.26 -1.49
CA GLU A 79 -3.96 -22.83 -2.07
C GLU A 79 -3.80 -22.26 -3.48
N VAL A 80 -2.77 -21.44 -3.72
CA VAL A 80 -2.51 -20.83 -5.02
C VAL A 80 -2.05 -21.84 -6.06
N TYR A 81 -1.15 -22.77 -5.69
CA TYR A 81 -0.67 -23.78 -6.64
C TYR A 81 -1.71 -24.86 -6.92
N GLY A 82 -2.60 -25.15 -5.95
CA GLY A 82 -3.70 -26.10 -6.08
C GLY A 82 -4.93 -25.58 -6.85
N ASN A 83 -5.12 -24.26 -6.96
CA ASN A 83 -6.37 -23.70 -7.45
C ASN A 83 -6.41 -23.35 -8.94
N SER A 84 -7.64 -23.33 -9.48
CA SER A 84 -7.92 -22.98 -10.86
C SER A 84 -7.73 -21.47 -11.14
N MET A 85 -7.41 -21.13 -12.39
CA MET A 85 -7.30 -19.74 -12.86
C MET A 85 -8.56 -18.92 -12.59
N GLY A 86 -9.75 -19.55 -12.59
CA GLY A 86 -11.01 -18.89 -12.30
C GLY A 86 -11.10 -18.38 -10.86
N LEU A 87 -10.65 -19.16 -9.89
CA LEU A 87 -10.65 -18.72 -8.49
C LEU A 87 -9.68 -17.55 -8.26
N ILE A 88 -8.51 -17.59 -8.89
CA ILE A 88 -7.52 -16.50 -8.83
C ILE A 88 -8.12 -15.20 -9.37
N SER A 89 -8.89 -15.26 -10.46
CA SER A 89 -9.55 -14.08 -11.04
C SER A 89 -10.60 -13.49 -10.10
N VAL A 90 -11.41 -14.31 -9.45
CA VAL A 90 -12.41 -13.86 -8.48
C VAL A 90 -11.74 -13.23 -7.26
N THR A 91 -10.68 -13.85 -6.74
CA THR A 91 -9.93 -13.30 -5.60
C THR A 91 -9.22 -12.00 -5.95
N ALA A 92 -8.72 -11.83 -7.19
CA ALA A 92 -8.14 -10.58 -7.66
C ALA A 92 -9.17 -9.43 -7.64
N VAL A 93 -10.38 -9.69 -8.13
CA VAL A 93 -11.47 -8.69 -8.08
C VAL A 93 -11.82 -8.36 -6.63
N ALA A 94 -11.92 -9.35 -5.75
CA ALA A 94 -12.20 -9.14 -4.34
C ALA A 94 -11.09 -8.33 -3.63
N ALA A 95 -9.81 -8.59 -3.96
CA ALA A 95 -8.68 -7.85 -3.43
C ALA A 95 -8.74 -6.36 -3.81
N ILE A 96 -8.91 -6.07 -5.10
CA ILE A 96 -9.02 -4.70 -5.62
C ILE A 96 -10.24 -4.00 -5.01
N TRP A 97 -11.36 -4.70 -4.93
CA TRP A 97 -12.58 -4.15 -4.34
C TRP A 97 -12.40 -3.78 -2.87
N SER A 98 -11.82 -4.65 -2.06
CA SER A 98 -11.58 -4.42 -0.64
C SER A 98 -10.55 -3.30 -0.42
N ALA A 99 -9.41 -3.34 -1.13
CA ALA A 99 -8.38 -2.30 -1.03
C ALA A 99 -8.91 -0.92 -1.41
N ALA A 100 -9.70 -0.83 -2.49
CA ALA A 100 -10.33 0.42 -2.90
C ALA A 100 -11.36 0.95 -1.88
N LYS A 101 -12.01 0.07 -1.09
CA LYS A 101 -12.84 0.49 0.05
C LYS A 101 -11.98 1.16 1.14
N GLY A 102 -10.80 0.62 1.45
CA GLY A 102 -9.87 1.25 2.38
C GLY A 102 -9.47 2.66 1.95
N ILE A 103 -9.10 2.84 0.67
CA ILE A 103 -8.78 4.16 0.10
C ILE A 103 -9.98 5.11 0.14
N GLN A 104 -11.19 4.61 -0.10
CA GLN A 104 -12.40 5.43 0.01
C GLN A 104 -12.60 5.95 1.43
N TYR A 105 -12.51 5.11 2.46
CA TYR A 105 -12.64 5.55 3.85
C TYR A 105 -11.51 6.50 4.28
N LEU A 106 -10.30 6.33 3.74
CA LEU A 106 -9.24 7.31 3.94
C LEU A 106 -9.61 8.68 3.33
N SER A 107 -10.21 8.69 2.13
CA SER A 107 -10.71 9.92 1.50
C SER A 107 -11.82 10.58 2.33
N ASP A 108 -12.78 9.78 2.82
CA ASP A 108 -13.89 10.27 3.65
C ASP A 108 -13.38 10.86 4.97
N GLY A 109 -12.37 10.22 5.60
CA GLY A 109 -11.71 10.74 6.79
C GLY A 109 -11.00 12.06 6.53
N LEU A 110 -10.30 12.20 5.40
CA LEU A 110 -9.64 13.44 5.01
C LEU A 110 -10.65 14.56 4.69
N ASN A 111 -11.78 14.23 4.08
CA ASN A 111 -12.87 15.20 3.87
C ASN A 111 -13.43 15.68 5.21
N SER A 112 -13.65 14.77 6.17
CA SER A 112 -14.14 15.10 7.52
C SER A 112 -13.18 16.06 8.23
N VAL A 113 -11.87 15.79 8.21
CA VAL A 113 -10.84 16.66 8.83
C VAL A 113 -10.80 18.05 8.19
N ASN A 114 -11.00 18.11 6.87
CA ASN A 114 -11.01 19.37 6.13
C ASN A 114 -12.37 20.10 6.18
N GLY A 115 -13.40 19.51 6.80
CA GLY A 115 -14.74 20.08 6.87
C GLY A 115 -15.41 20.19 5.49
N VAL A 116 -15.10 19.26 4.59
CA VAL A 116 -15.56 19.27 3.19
C VAL A 116 -16.57 18.16 2.97
N ASP A 117 -17.74 18.51 2.44
CA ASP A 117 -18.76 17.54 2.06
C ASP A 117 -18.41 16.82 0.75
N GLU A 118 -18.69 15.53 0.70
CA GLU A 118 -18.46 14.74 -0.49
C GLU A 118 -19.61 14.95 -1.50
N THR A 119 -19.32 15.63 -2.58
CA THR A 119 -20.29 15.95 -3.65
C THR A 119 -20.16 15.08 -4.88
N ARG A 120 -19.10 14.28 -4.98
CA ARG A 120 -18.84 13.42 -6.14
C ARG A 120 -19.78 12.22 -6.16
N ASN A 121 -20.19 11.81 -7.38
CA ASN A 121 -21.02 10.61 -7.57
C ASN A 121 -20.26 9.37 -7.05
N TRP A 122 -20.98 8.43 -6.45
CA TRP A 122 -20.44 7.17 -5.94
C TRP A 122 -19.57 6.42 -6.95
N LEU A 123 -19.95 6.38 -8.23
CA LEU A 123 -19.18 5.70 -9.27
C LEU A 123 -17.82 6.37 -9.51
N VAL A 124 -17.80 7.71 -9.52
CA VAL A 124 -16.55 8.49 -9.65
C VAL A 124 -15.61 8.23 -8.47
N LEU A 125 -16.17 8.22 -7.24
CA LEU A 125 -15.41 7.88 -6.03
C LEU A 125 -14.80 6.49 -6.13
N ARG A 126 -15.59 5.53 -6.64
CA ARG A 126 -15.15 4.15 -6.77
C ARG A 126 -14.01 3.98 -7.76
N ILE A 127 -14.14 4.58 -8.95
CA ILE A 127 -13.10 4.56 -9.99
C ILE A 127 -11.82 5.23 -9.47
N ARG A 128 -11.93 6.38 -8.82
CA ARG A 128 -10.78 7.07 -8.22
C ARG A 128 -10.10 6.22 -7.14
N ALA A 129 -10.87 5.61 -6.24
CA ALA A 129 -10.33 4.75 -5.19
C ALA A 129 -9.56 3.55 -5.79
N ILE A 130 -10.10 2.90 -6.82
CA ILE A 130 -9.42 1.81 -7.53
C ILE A 130 -8.11 2.33 -8.17
N PHE A 131 -8.15 3.48 -8.84
CA PHE A 131 -6.98 4.08 -9.50
C PHE A 131 -5.87 4.39 -8.49
N TYR A 132 -6.20 5.04 -7.36
CA TYR A 132 -5.22 5.31 -6.30
C TYR A 132 -4.71 4.04 -5.63
N THR A 133 -5.54 3.01 -5.49
CA THR A 133 -5.11 1.70 -4.98
C THR A 133 -3.99 1.12 -5.87
N PHE A 134 -4.14 1.16 -7.20
CA PHE A 134 -3.10 0.71 -8.12
C PHE A 134 -1.83 1.53 -8.02
N ILE A 135 -1.93 2.86 -7.94
CA ILE A 135 -0.76 3.74 -7.77
C ILE A 135 -0.01 3.38 -6.49
N PHE A 136 -0.71 3.26 -5.36
CA PHE A 136 -0.08 2.93 -4.08
C PHE A 136 0.53 1.54 -4.08
N LEU A 137 -0.15 0.57 -4.68
CA LEU A 137 0.39 -0.78 -4.80
C LEU A 137 1.70 -0.78 -5.59
N ILE A 138 1.74 -0.12 -6.74
CA ILE A 138 2.96 -0.02 -7.57
C ILE A 138 4.07 0.69 -6.79
N LEU A 139 3.79 1.81 -6.12
CA LEU A 139 4.78 2.54 -5.34
C LEU A 139 5.35 1.67 -4.20
N ILE A 140 4.48 0.95 -3.47
CA ILE A 140 4.91 0.06 -2.39
C ILE A 140 5.75 -1.09 -2.93
N LEU A 141 5.35 -1.71 -4.05
CA LEU A 141 6.13 -2.78 -4.68
C LEU A 141 7.49 -2.29 -5.16
N VAL A 142 7.57 -1.12 -5.78
CA VAL A 142 8.83 -0.51 -6.21
C VAL A 142 9.73 -0.22 -5.00
N MET A 143 9.18 0.34 -3.92
CA MET A 143 9.94 0.58 -2.68
C MET A 143 10.47 -0.72 -2.08
N LEU A 144 9.65 -1.79 -2.03
CA LEU A 144 10.06 -3.11 -1.56
C LEU A 144 11.17 -3.71 -2.44
N LEU A 145 11.05 -3.61 -3.76
CA LEU A 145 12.08 -4.08 -4.68
C LEU A 145 13.41 -3.36 -4.46
N ILE A 146 13.39 -2.04 -4.28
CA ILE A 146 14.60 -1.25 -4.02
C ILE A 146 15.18 -1.60 -2.63
N LEU A 147 14.32 -1.78 -1.63
CA LEU A 147 14.75 -2.08 -0.26
C LEU A 147 15.39 -3.46 -0.15
N VAL A 148 14.72 -4.48 -0.66
CA VAL A 148 15.12 -5.90 -0.49
C VAL A 148 16.14 -6.31 -1.54
N PHE A 149 15.88 -5.98 -2.80
CA PHE A 149 16.68 -6.43 -3.94
C PHE A 149 17.57 -5.33 -4.55
N GLY A 150 17.77 -4.20 -3.85
CA GLY A 150 18.48 -3.04 -4.39
C GLY A 150 19.87 -3.35 -4.94
N SER A 151 20.64 -4.28 -4.34
CA SER A 151 21.93 -4.71 -4.85
C SER A 151 21.81 -5.53 -6.16
N SER A 152 20.80 -6.38 -6.26
CA SER A 152 20.53 -7.19 -7.45
C SER A 152 19.98 -6.33 -8.58
N VAL A 153 19.07 -5.41 -8.27
CA VAL A 153 18.53 -4.42 -9.22
C VAL A 153 19.67 -3.56 -9.78
N LYS A 154 20.56 -3.06 -8.91
CA LYS A 154 21.73 -2.31 -9.33
C LYS A 154 22.61 -3.11 -10.32
N ARG A 155 22.97 -4.37 -9.97
CA ARG A 155 23.76 -5.23 -10.85
C ARG A 155 23.09 -5.44 -12.19
N MET A 156 21.77 -5.69 -12.20
CA MET A 156 21.00 -5.90 -13.42
C MET A 156 20.99 -4.64 -14.29
N VAL A 157 20.73 -3.47 -13.73
CA VAL A 157 20.74 -2.21 -14.46
C VAL A 157 22.11 -1.93 -15.07
N VAL A 158 23.19 -2.09 -14.31
CA VAL A 158 24.56 -1.88 -14.80
C VAL A 158 24.94 -2.87 -15.90
N GLN A 159 24.47 -4.12 -15.80
CA GLN A 159 24.73 -5.15 -16.83
C GLN A 159 24.09 -4.80 -18.18
N TYR A 160 22.85 -4.28 -18.19
CA TYR A 160 22.15 -3.91 -19.42
C TYR A 160 22.50 -2.50 -19.94
N VAL A 161 22.87 -1.59 -19.05
CA VAL A 161 23.20 -0.20 -19.36
C VAL A 161 24.49 0.20 -18.61
N PRO A 162 25.69 -0.21 -19.10
CA PRO A 162 26.97 0.02 -18.40
C PRO A 162 27.27 1.49 -18.08
N VAL A 163 26.78 2.42 -18.92
CA VAL A 163 26.95 3.88 -18.71
C VAL A 163 26.35 4.35 -17.37
N THR A 164 25.42 3.57 -16.78
CA THR A 164 24.78 3.93 -15.50
C THR A 164 25.58 3.51 -14.27
N GLU A 165 26.72 2.85 -14.42
CA GLU A 165 27.49 2.32 -13.28
C GLU A 165 27.89 3.39 -12.28
N GLU A 166 28.42 4.51 -12.75
CA GLU A 166 28.85 5.61 -11.89
C GLU A 166 27.66 6.22 -11.11
N ILE A 167 26.52 6.42 -11.81
CA ILE A 167 25.27 6.95 -11.22
C ILE A 167 24.71 5.95 -10.21
N ALA A 168 24.66 4.67 -10.59
CA ALA A 168 24.16 3.60 -9.73
C ALA A 168 25.01 3.44 -8.45
N ASN A 169 26.33 3.57 -8.57
CA ASN A 169 27.25 3.53 -7.43
C ASN A 169 27.04 4.71 -6.48
N LYS A 170 26.81 5.92 -7.01
CA LYS A 170 26.54 7.13 -6.21
C LYS A 170 25.15 7.10 -5.55
N LEU A 171 24.13 6.60 -6.24
CA LEU A 171 22.74 6.58 -5.73
C LEU A 171 22.48 5.44 -4.74
N TYR A 172 23.13 4.29 -4.89
CA TYR A 172 22.84 3.12 -4.06
C TYR A 172 22.98 3.34 -2.54
N PRO A 173 23.98 4.08 -2.02
CA PRO A 173 24.06 4.41 -0.59
C PRO A 173 22.86 5.23 -0.09
N PHE A 174 22.26 6.05 -0.98
CA PHE A 174 21.13 6.92 -0.65
C PHE A 174 19.75 6.25 -0.83
N ARG A 175 19.72 4.95 -1.10
CA ARG A 175 18.45 4.21 -1.33
C ARG A 175 17.43 4.42 -0.22
N PHE A 176 17.85 4.50 1.05
CA PHE A 176 16.94 4.75 2.17
C PHE A 176 16.35 6.16 2.12
N LEU A 177 17.13 7.16 1.72
CA LEU A 177 16.64 8.53 1.55
C LEU A 177 15.64 8.61 0.40
N ILE A 178 15.89 7.89 -0.70
CA ILE A 178 14.97 7.80 -1.84
C ILE A 178 13.65 7.19 -1.39
N ILE A 179 13.68 6.11 -0.60
CA ILE A 179 12.48 5.47 -0.06
C ILE A 179 11.70 6.43 0.85
N ILE A 180 12.39 7.12 1.77
CA ILE A 180 11.77 8.10 2.67
C ILE A 180 11.13 9.24 1.86
N PHE A 181 11.85 9.77 0.86
CA PHE A 181 11.32 10.84 -0.01
C PHE A 181 10.09 10.37 -0.80
N THR A 182 10.12 9.15 -1.36
CA THR A 182 8.98 8.55 -2.05
C THR A 182 7.79 8.37 -1.12
N LEU A 183 8.03 7.94 0.13
CA LEU A 183 6.99 7.82 1.14
C LEU A 183 6.37 9.17 1.48
N ILE A 184 7.18 10.21 1.69
CA ILE A 184 6.71 11.57 1.94
C ILE A 184 5.90 12.08 0.73
N ALA A 185 6.38 11.87 -0.49
CA ALA A 185 5.67 12.26 -1.71
C ALA A 185 4.33 11.50 -1.85
N MET A 186 4.29 10.22 -1.48
CA MET A 186 3.05 9.43 -1.46
C MET A 186 2.04 10.01 -0.47
N PHE A 187 2.45 10.30 0.76
CA PHE A 187 1.56 10.96 1.74
C PHE A 187 1.12 12.34 1.28
N ALA A 188 2.01 13.15 0.73
CA ALA A 188 1.65 14.45 0.17
C ALA A 188 0.60 14.33 -0.95
N MET A 189 0.72 13.32 -1.79
CA MET A 189 -0.27 12.99 -2.83
C MET A 189 -1.62 12.60 -2.20
N VAL A 190 -1.62 11.76 -1.17
CA VAL A 190 -2.82 11.36 -0.42
C VAL A 190 -3.54 12.60 0.11
N TYR A 191 -2.84 13.46 0.84
CA TYR A 191 -3.42 14.65 1.44
C TYR A 191 -3.93 15.67 0.42
N LYS A 192 -3.33 15.75 -0.76
CA LYS A 192 -3.71 16.71 -1.80
C LYS A 192 -4.77 16.17 -2.76
N ALA A 193 -4.71 14.90 -3.11
CA ALA A 193 -5.48 14.35 -4.23
C ALA A 193 -6.75 13.59 -3.79
N LEU A 194 -6.78 13.01 -2.59
CA LEU A 194 -7.97 12.29 -2.13
C LEU A 194 -9.12 13.20 -1.71
N PRO A 195 -8.91 14.30 -0.94
CA PRO A 195 -10.02 15.15 -0.52
C PRO A 195 -10.78 15.76 -1.70
N ASN A 196 -12.03 16.15 -1.45
CA ASN A 196 -12.86 16.82 -2.43
C ASN A 196 -12.51 18.31 -2.52
N ASN A 197 -11.47 18.64 -3.28
CA ASN A 197 -10.99 20.03 -3.42
C ASN A 197 -11.94 20.95 -4.17
N LEU A 198 -12.98 20.43 -4.84
CA LEU A 198 -13.93 21.25 -5.60
C LEU A 198 -14.86 22.08 -4.71
N SER A 199 -15.08 21.67 -3.46
CA SER A 199 -15.91 22.44 -2.54
C SER A 199 -15.16 23.62 -1.89
N LEU A 200 -13.82 23.62 -1.91
CA LEU A 200 -13.00 24.74 -1.40
C LEU A 200 -12.99 25.98 -2.30
N ILE A 201 -13.49 25.86 -3.55
CA ILE A 201 -13.52 26.96 -4.53
C ILE A 201 -14.84 27.74 -4.46
N HIS A 202 -15.83 27.25 -3.71
CA HIS A 202 -17.17 27.84 -3.62
C HIS A 202 -17.54 28.37 -2.22
N ILE A 203 -16.55 28.63 -1.36
CA ILE A 203 -16.75 29.38 -0.11
C ILE A 203 -16.26 30.82 -0.27
#